data_939d9a152fd6d3196b260c866aaf5294
#
_entry.id   939d9a152fd6d3196b260c866aaf5294
#
_cell.length_a   1.000
_cell.length_b   1.000
_cell.length_c   1.000
_cell.angle_alpha   90.00
_cell.angle_beta   90.00
_cell.angle_gamma   90.00
#
_symmetry.space_group_name_H-M   'P 1'
#
loop_
_entity.id
_entity.type
_entity.pdbx_description
1 polymer ?
#
loop_
_entity_poly.entity_id
_entity_poly.type
_entity_poly.pdbx_seq_one_letter_code
_entity_poly.pdbx_strand_id
1 'polypeptide(L)'
;RSGGLPRPEFKLVRGSSMEIAGDFVGLVRDKRFHQLKFAEQFILWSVRMWLRAYCRGSNLFTTLHEAFEVIGITEAVKSFDNGMAIIAVGTRRDLLFLGVDSQYVSQDEGDFLDVLAAFQRGETERALARLGVWLPVSGTRIAGPAFEEFAYSLAKGGLSIGSRQEGNPIQHKLRKFAITGARLH
;
A
#
# COMPACT_ATOMS: atom_id res chain seq x y z
N ARG A 1 -5.33 -36.66 -3.03
CA ARG A 1 -5.47 -35.63 -4.09
C ARG A 1 -5.81 -34.32 -3.39
N SER A 2 -4.80 -33.59 -2.94
CA SER A 2 -4.93 -32.26 -2.36
C SER A 2 -5.06 -31.23 -3.50
N GLY A 3 -6.28 -30.88 -3.83
CA GLY A 3 -6.59 -29.74 -4.68
C GLY A 3 -6.35 -28.45 -3.90
N GLY A 4 -5.14 -27.90 -3.96
CA GLY A 4 -4.87 -26.56 -3.51
C GLY A 4 -5.63 -25.57 -4.38
N LEU A 5 -6.41 -24.68 -3.76
CA LEU A 5 -7.00 -23.53 -4.44
C LEU A 5 -5.89 -22.75 -5.14
N PRO A 6 -6.08 -22.30 -6.39
CA PRO A 6 -5.09 -21.46 -7.07
C PRO A 6 -4.89 -20.21 -6.21
N ARG A 7 -3.64 -19.94 -5.83
CA ARG A 7 -3.28 -18.68 -5.15
C ARG A 7 -3.56 -17.54 -6.13
N PRO A 8 -4.25 -16.48 -5.71
CA PRO A 8 -4.43 -15.30 -6.56
C PRO A 8 -3.04 -14.80 -6.95
N GLU A 9 -2.80 -14.73 -8.26
CA GLU A 9 -1.54 -14.21 -8.79
C GLU A 9 -1.57 -12.70 -8.70
N PHE A 10 -0.93 -12.14 -7.68
CA PHE A 10 -0.57 -10.73 -7.72
C PHE A 10 0.41 -10.53 -8.87
N LYS A 11 0.02 -9.79 -9.89
CA LYS A 11 0.97 -9.30 -10.88
C LYS A 11 1.87 -8.25 -10.25
N LEU A 12 2.89 -8.71 -9.53
CA LEU A 12 4.00 -7.87 -9.13
C LEU A 12 4.83 -7.60 -10.39
N VAL A 13 4.53 -6.52 -11.10
CA VAL A 13 5.27 -6.18 -12.31
C VAL A 13 6.65 -5.69 -11.92
N ARG A 14 7.65 -6.53 -12.19
CA ARG A 14 9.06 -6.10 -12.27
C ARG A 14 9.22 -5.37 -13.58
N GLY A 15 9.29 -4.06 -13.58
CA GLY A 15 9.61 -3.29 -14.77
C GLY A 15 10.74 -2.33 -14.49
N SER A 16 11.86 -2.49 -15.20
CA SER A 16 12.71 -1.35 -15.50
C SER A 16 11.86 -0.32 -16.21
N SER A 17 12.10 0.95 -15.97
CA SER A 17 11.28 2.11 -16.39
C SER A 17 10.89 2.14 -17.88
N MET A 18 11.49 1.32 -18.73
CA MET A 18 11.32 1.33 -20.19
C MET A 18 10.34 0.28 -20.71
N GLU A 19 10.15 -0.85 -20.01
CA GLU A 19 9.21 -1.91 -20.44
C GLU A 19 7.75 -1.63 -20.02
N ILE A 20 7.56 -0.84 -18.96
CA ILE A 20 6.22 -0.52 -18.44
C ILE A 20 5.48 0.46 -19.37
N ALA A 21 6.19 1.27 -20.17
CA ALA A 21 5.59 2.34 -20.96
C ALA A 21 4.73 1.86 -22.14
N GLY A 22 4.96 0.65 -22.66
CA GLY A 22 4.23 0.14 -23.84
C GLY A 22 2.94 -0.60 -23.49
N ASP A 23 2.98 -1.51 -22.52
CA ASP A 23 1.85 -2.43 -22.24
C ASP A 23 0.84 -1.94 -21.21
N PHE A 24 1.14 -0.86 -20.46
CA PHE A 24 0.36 -0.39 -19.31
C PHE A 24 -0.10 1.08 -19.39
N VAL A 25 -0.10 1.69 -20.56
CA VAL A 25 -0.43 3.13 -20.77
C VAL A 25 -1.79 3.55 -20.16
N GLY A 26 -2.76 2.65 -20.01
CA GLY A 26 -4.06 2.95 -19.40
C GLY A 26 -4.16 2.58 -17.90
N LEU A 27 -3.13 1.93 -17.32
CA LEU A 27 -3.17 1.37 -15.97
C LEU A 27 -2.28 2.14 -14.98
N VAL A 28 -1.56 3.16 -15.45
CA VAL A 28 -0.65 3.99 -14.66
C VAL A 28 -1.21 5.40 -14.58
N ARG A 29 -1.20 6.00 -13.40
CA ARG A 29 -1.59 7.40 -13.20
C ARG A 29 -0.50 8.34 -13.72
N ASP A 30 -0.88 9.53 -14.17
CA ASP A 30 0.07 10.57 -14.63
C ASP A 30 1.04 11.01 -13.53
N LYS A 31 0.61 10.91 -12.26
CA LYS A 31 1.40 11.32 -11.10
C LYS A 31 2.50 10.30 -10.78
N ARG A 32 3.74 10.77 -10.72
CA ARG A 32 4.90 9.96 -10.35
C ARG A 32 4.99 9.77 -8.84
N PHE A 33 5.61 8.67 -8.40
CA PHE A 33 5.79 8.35 -6.98
C PHE A 33 6.45 9.49 -6.19
N HIS A 34 7.50 10.11 -6.72
CA HIS A 34 8.20 11.22 -6.06
C HIS A 34 7.38 12.51 -5.95
N GLN A 35 6.29 12.65 -6.73
CA GLN A 35 5.36 13.78 -6.68
C GLN A 35 4.25 13.58 -5.63
N LEU A 36 4.13 12.38 -5.09
CA LEU A 36 3.23 12.08 -3.99
C LEU A 36 3.68 12.79 -2.72
N LYS A 37 2.73 13.06 -1.84
CA LYS A 37 3.04 13.52 -0.48
C LYS A 37 3.72 12.41 0.31
N PHE A 38 4.42 12.80 1.36
CA PHE A 38 5.15 11.85 2.19
C PHE A 38 4.26 10.70 2.72
N ALA A 39 3.07 11.02 3.25
CA ALA A 39 2.13 10.01 3.73
C ALA A 39 1.75 9.01 2.64
N GLU A 40 1.44 9.50 1.43
CA GLU A 40 1.11 8.68 0.27
C GLU A 40 2.30 7.80 -0.17
N GLN A 41 3.52 8.37 -0.20
CA GLN A 41 4.75 7.62 -0.50
C GLN A 41 5.01 6.51 0.51
N PHE A 42 4.89 6.82 1.81
CA PHE A 42 5.07 5.85 2.87
C PHE A 42 4.08 4.69 2.76
N ILE A 43 2.81 4.99 2.54
CA ILE A 43 1.75 3.98 2.39
C ILE A 43 2.05 3.07 1.19
N LEU A 44 2.32 3.63 0.01
CA LEU A 44 2.60 2.82 -1.18
C LEU A 44 3.90 2.02 -1.04
N TRP A 45 4.93 2.61 -0.44
CA TRP A 45 6.15 1.87 -0.12
C TRP A 45 5.85 0.67 0.81
N SER A 46 5.04 0.89 1.85
CA SER A 46 4.64 -0.18 2.78
C SER A 46 3.88 -1.31 2.08
N VAL A 47 2.93 -0.97 1.20
CA VAL A 47 2.18 -1.95 0.40
C VAL A 47 3.12 -2.76 -0.50
N ARG A 48 4.02 -2.09 -1.22
CA ARG A 48 4.98 -2.73 -2.12
C ARG A 48 5.96 -3.64 -1.37
N MET A 49 6.42 -3.20 -0.17
CA MET A 49 7.28 -4.00 0.71
C MET A 49 6.53 -5.22 1.25
N TRP A 50 5.28 -5.05 1.69
CA TRP A 50 4.46 -6.14 2.18
C TRP A 50 4.24 -7.21 1.10
N LEU A 51 3.86 -6.79 -0.11
CA LEU A 51 3.66 -7.71 -1.24
C LEU A 51 4.96 -8.42 -1.64
N ARG A 52 6.07 -7.71 -1.62
CA ARG A 52 7.39 -8.32 -1.88
C ARG A 52 7.73 -9.39 -0.82
N ALA A 53 7.45 -9.12 0.46
CA ALA A 53 7.63 -10.08 1.55
C ALA A 53 6.71 -11.30 1.38
N TYR A 54 5.43 -11.06 1.12
CA TYR A 54 4.42 -12.09 0.92
C TYR A 54 4.77 -13.02 -0.25
N CYS A 55 5.17 -12.47 -1.40
CA CYS A 55 5.50 -13.26 -2.59
C CYS A 55 6.82 -14.02 -2.48
N ARG A 56 7.80 -13.53 -1.70
CA ARG A 56 9.15 -14.09 -1.62
C ARG A 56 9.44 -14.85 -0.34
N GLY A 57 8.56 -14.82 0.65
CA GLY A 57 8.78 -15.43 1.95
C GLY A 57 10.01 -14.86 2.67
N SER A 58 10.33 -13.58 2.47
CA SER A 58 11.55 -12.95 2.95
C SER A 58 11.32 -12.17 4.26
N ASN A 59 12.41 -11.92 5.01
CA ASN A 59 12.42 -11.21 6.30
C ASN A 59 12.07 -9.69 6.20
N LEU A 60 11.44 -9.26 5.10
CA LEU A 60 11.08 -7.86 4.86
C LEU A 60 9.99 -7.34 5.82
N PHE A 61 9.29 -8.23 6.54
CA PHE A 61 8.36 -7.83 7.60
C PHE A 61 9.06 -7.11 8.75
N THR A 62 10.31 -7.51 9.08
CA THR A 62 11.12 -6.79 10.08
C THR A 62 11.39 -5.36 9.61
N THR A 63 11.85 -5.16 8.37
CA THR A 63 12.09 -3.84 7.80
C THR A 63 10.83 -2.98 7.76
N LEU A 64 9.68 -3.60 7.47
CA LEU A 64 8.39 -2.91 7.49
C LEU A 64 8.05 -2.45 8.92
N HIS A 65 8.18 -3.33 9.90
CA HIS A 65 7.93 -3.03 11.31
C HIS A 65 8.82 -1.88 11.82
N GLU A 66 10.12 -1.94 11.55
CA GLU A 66 11.08 -0.89 11.89
C GLU A 66 10.71 0.47 11.27
N ALA A 67 10.21 0.49 10.03
CA ALA A 67 9.78 1.71 9.39
C ALA A 67 8.57 2.35 10.08
N PHE A 68 7.61 1.54 10.54
CA PHE A 68 6.45 2.02 11.31
C PHE A 68 6.85 2.52 12.70
N GLU A 69 7.84 1.87 13.33
CA GLU A 69 8.41 2.29 14.61
C GLU A 69 9.11 3.65 14.49
N VAL A 70 9.94 3.85 13.47
CA VAL A 70 10.64 5.13 13.22
C VAL A 70 9.67 6.30 13.04
N ILE A 71 8.48 6.04 12.48
CA ILE A 71 7.43 7.05 12.30
C ILE A 71 6.60 7.24 13.58
N GLY A 72 6.66 6.29 14.52
CA GLY A 72 5.91 6.34 15.77
C GLY A 72 4.45 5.87 15.64
N ILE A 73 4.18 4.97 14.69
CA ILE A 73 2.85 4.37 14.46
C ILE A 73 2.90 2.83 14.47
N THR A 74 3.69 2.25 15.34
CA THR A 74 3.90 0.79 15.42
C THR A 74 2.59 0.03 15.59
N GLU A 75 1.62 0.59 16.29
CA GLU A 75 0.29 0.00 16.45
C GLU A 75 -0.46 -0.21 15.13
N ALA A 76 -0.14 0.57 14.10
CA ALA A 76 -0.78 0.47 12.78
C ALA A 76 -0.33 -0.76 11.97
N VAL A 77 0.78 -1.39 12.32
CA VAL A 77 1.33 -2.54 11.58
C VAL A 77 0.33 -3.69 11.53
N LYS A 78 -0.32 -4.00 12.65
CA LYS A 78 -1.25 -5.13 12.75
C LYS A 78 -2.49 -4.92 11.89
N SER A 79 -3.10 -3.76 11.94
CA SER A 79 -4.29 -3.44 11.15
C SER A 79 -3.95 -3.38 9.65
N PHE A 80 -2.79 -2.85 9.29
CA PHE A 80 -2.26 -2.89 7.94
C PHE A 80 -2.06 -4.32 7.42
N ASP A 81 -1.35 -5.16 8.18
CA ASP A 81 -1.08 -6.56 7.82
C ASP A 81 -2.38 -7.37 7.64
N ASN A 82 -3.32 -7.22 8.57
CA ASN A 82 -4.63 -7.87 8.49
C ASN A 82 -5.39 -7.46 7.21
N GLY A 83 -5.44 -6.16 6.91
CA GLY A 83 -6.10 -5.65 5.71
C GLY A 83 -5.46 -6.18 4.43
N MET A 84 -4.13 -6.14 4.35
CA MET A 84 -3.38 -6.63 3.20
C MET A 84 -3.51 -8.14 3.01
N ALA A 85 -3.52 -8.92 4.09
CA ALA A 85 -3.74 -10.37 4.02
C ALA A 85 -5.12 -10.72 3.42
N ILE A 86 -6.19 -9.95 3.76
CA ILE A 86 -7.51 -10.14 3.17
C ILE A 86 -7.52 -9.80 1.68
N ILE A 87 -6.85 -8.71 1.27
CA ILE A 87 -6.68 -8.41 -0.15
C ILE A 87 -5.96 -9.55 -0.84
N ALA A 88 -4.87 -10.06 -0.24
CA ALA A 88 -4.03 -11.08 -0.85
C ALA A 88 -4.77 -12.40 -1.16
N VAL A 89 -5.73 -12.77 -0.34
CA VAL A 89 -6.46 -14.05 -0.50
C VAL A 89 -7.85 -13.90 -1.08
N GLY A 90 -8.42 -12.69 -1.08
CA GLY A 90 -9.85 -12.46 -1.34
C GLY A 90 -10.15 -11.67 -2.61
N THR A 91 -9.17 -11.19 -3.37
CA THR A 91 -9.46 -10.34 -4.52
C THR A 91 -10.20 -11.11 -5.62
N ARG A 92 -11.15 -10.43 -6.30
CA ARG A 92 -11.93 -10.96 -7.41
C ARG A 92 -11.27 -10.78 -8.77
N ARG A 93 -10.28 -9.92 -8.84
CA ARG A 93 -9.51 -9.61 -10.04
C ARG A 93 -8.05 -9.40 -9.69
N ASP A 94 -7.21 -9.46 -10.69
CA ASP A 94 -5.81 -9.09 -10.55
C ASP A 94 -5.71 -7.61 -10.19
N LEU A 95 -4.92 -7.31 -9.15
CA LEU A 95 -4.59 -5.95 -8.75
C LEU A 95 -3.15 -5.65 -9.17
N LEU A 96 -2.97 -4.50 -9.80
CA LEU A 96 -1.65 -4.04 -10.21
C LEU A 96 -1.02 -3.19 -9.12
N PHE A 97 -0.11 -3.78 -8.35
CA PHE A 97 0.81 -3.05 -7.47
C PHE A 97 2.21 -3.11 -8.06
N LEU A 98 2.88 -1.96 -8.10
CA LEU A 98 4.19 -1.86 -8.72
C LEU A 98 5.31 -2.30 -7.77
N GLY A 99 6.51 -2.55 -8.32
CA GLY A 99 7.69 -2.88 -7.50
C GLY A 99 8.16 -1.71 -6.64
N VAL A 100 8.93 -2.01 -5.58
CA VAL A 100 9.42 -1.00 -4.61
C VAL A 100 10.20 0.13 -5.29
N ASP A 101 10.95 -0.21 -6.35
CA ASP A 101 11.81 0.72 -7.08
C ASP A 101 11.07 1.49 -8.20
N SER A 102 9.77 1.23 -8.40
CA SER A 102 9.01 1.90 -9.46
C SER A 102 8.78 3.37 -9.16
N GLN A 103 9.09 4.22 -10.14
CA GLN A 103 8.82 5.65 -10.09
C GLN A 103 7.37 6.00 -10.48
N TYR A 104 6.59 5.02 -10.92
CA TYR A 104 5.21 5.18 -11.33
C TYR A 104 4.25 4.83 -10.21
N VAL A 105 2.99 5.22 -10.38
CA VAL A 105 1.87 4.85 -9.51
C VAL A 105 0.82 4.18 -10.38
N SER A 106 0.40 2.97 -10.06
CA SER A 106 -0.68 2.30 -10.77
C SER A 106 -2.05 2.87 -10.39
N GLN A 107 -3.08 2.54 -11.22
CA GLN A 107 -4.45 2.92 -10.89
C GLN A 107 -4.90 2.28 -9.58
N ASP A 108 -4.61 0.98 -9.37
CA ASP A 108 -4.98 0.27 -8.14
C ASP A 108 -4.27 0.83 -6.89
N GLU A 109 -3.01 1.23 -7.02
CA GLU A 109 -2.28 1.91 -5.94
C GLU A 109 -2.93 3.25 -5.59
N GLY A 110 -3.34 4.00 -6.60
CA GLY A 110 -4.05 5.24 -6.39
C GLY A 110 -5.43 5.02 -5.75
N ASP A 111 -6.16 4.00 -6.18
CA ASP A 111 -7.46 3.65 -5.60
C ASP A 111 -7.32 3.18 -4.15
N PHE A 112 -6.21 2.51 -3.80
CA PHE A 112 -5.89 2.16 -2.41
C PHE A 112 -5.68 3.42 -1.54
N LEU A 113 -4.93 4.41 -2.03
CA LEU A 113 -4.80 5.69 -1.34
C LEU A 113 -6.14 6.39 -1.17
N ASP A 114 -7.01 6.35 -2.18
CA ASP A 114 -8.35 6.94 -2.11
C ASP A 114 -9.26 6.25 -1.08
N VAL A 115 -9.12 4.92 -0.89
CA VAL A 115 -9.81 4.17 0.18
C VAL A 115 -9.39 4.69 1.55
N LEU A 116 -8.09 4.76 1.81
CA LEU A 116 -7.58 5.22 3.10
C LEU A 116 -7.92 6.70 3.35
N ALA A 117 -7.85 7.53 2.31
CA ALA A 117 -8.26 8.93 2.40
C ALA A 117 -9.75 9.09 2.74
N ALA A 118 -10.62 8.24 2.19
CA ALA A 118 -12.03 8.22 2.52
C ALA A 118 -12.28 7.84 3.98
N PHE A 119 -11.60 6.81 4.49
CA PHE A 119 -11.66 6.45 5.93
C PHE A 119 -11.16 7.59 6.82
N GLN A 120 -10.05 8.26 6.48
CA GLN A 120 -9.56 9.41 7.25
C GLN A 120 -10.54 10.57 7.32
N ARG A 121 -11.41 10.72 6.32
CA ARG A 121 -12.47 11.74 6.29
C ARG A 121 -13.79 11.28 6.92
N GLY A 122 -13.88 10.05 7.42
CA GLY A 122 -15.11 9.48 7.95
C GLY A 122 -16.13 9.09 6.84
N GLU A 123 -15.69 9.01 5.58
CA GLU A 123 -16.51 8.61 4.43
C GLU A 123 -16.56 7.07 4.32
N THR A 124 -16.94 6.38 5.40
CA THR A 124 -16.85 4.90 5.51
C THR A 124 -17.59 4.18 4.38
N GLU A 125 -18.81 4.60 4.05
CA GLU A 125 -19.58 4.00 2.94
C GLU A 125 -18.84 4.08 1.60
N ARG A 126 -18.22 5.21 1.32
CA ARG A 126 -17.44 5.41 0.10
C ARG A 126 -16.19 4.53 0.07
N ALA A 127 -15.49 4.39 1.18
CA ALA A 127 -14.34 3.51 1.32
C ALA A 127 -14.73 2.05 1.10
N LEU A 128 -15.81 1.59 1.73
CA LEU A 128 -16.33 0.22 1.58
C LEU A 128 -16.81 -0.06 0.15
N ALA A 129 -17.48 0.89 -0.50
CA ALA A 129 -17.88 0.76 -1.89
C ALA A 129 -16.67 0.55 -2.83
N ARG A 130 -15.57 1.30 -2.60
CA ARG A 130 -14.31 1.12 -3.36
C ARG A 130 -13.65 -0.23 -3.08
N LEU A 131 -13.56 -0.67 -1.82
CA LEU A 131 -13.06 -2.00 -1.46
C LEU A 131 -13.90 -3.12 -2.10
N GLY A 132 -15.21 -2.92 -2.22
CA GLY A 132 -16.14 -3.84 -2.87
C GLY A 132 -15.90 -4.04 -4.37
N VAL A 133 -15.14 -3.16 -5.03
CA VAL A 133 -14.68 -3.37 -6.42
C VAL A 133 -13.64 -4.51 -6.47
N TRP A 134 -12.83 -4.64 -5.43
CA TRP A 134 -11.77 -5.65 -5.35
C TRP A 134 -12.20 -6.92 -4.65
N LEU A 135 -12.97 -6.79 -3.57
CA LEU A 135 -13.29 -7.86 -2.64
C LEU A 135 -14.78 -8.29 -2.74
N PRO A 136 -15.08 -9.54 -2.45
CA PRO A 136 -16.44 -9.96 -2.19
C PRO A 136 -17.00 -9.28 -0.93
N VAL A 137 -18.32 -9.31 -0.75
CA VAL A 137 -19.00 -8.69 0.40
C VAL A 137 -18.39 -9.16 1.73
N SER A 138 -18.11 -10.47 1.86
CA SER A 138 -17.46 -11.03 3.05
C SER A 138 -16.07 -10.46 3.29
N GLY A 139 -15.24 -10.38 2.24
CA GLY A 139 -13.90 -9.80 2.30
C GLY A 139 -13.94 -8.31 2.65
N THR A 140 -14.83 -7.54 2.04
CA THR A 140 -15.03 -6.11 2.34
C THR A 140 -15.42 -5.89 3.81
N ARG A 141 -16.30 -6.74 4.36
CA ARG A 141 -16.72 -6.65 5.78
C ARG A 141 -15.58 -6.92 6.76
N ILE A 142 -14.58 -7.71 6.39
CA ILE A 142 -13.42 -8.04 7.24
C ILE A 142 -12.30 -7.01 7.02
N ALA A 143 -12.01 -6.65 5.79
CA ALA A 143 -10.93 -5.71 5.46
C ALA A 143 -11.28 -4.26 5.83
N GLY A 144 -12.56 -3.86 5.74
CA GLY A 144 -13.01 -2.50 6.03
C GLY A 144 -12.56 -2.00 7.40
N PRO A 145 -12.93 -2.65 8.51
CA PRO A 145 -12.49 -2.26 9.85
C PRO A 145 -10.97 -2.23 10.01
N ALA A 146 -10.23 -3.15 9.39
CA ALA A 146 -8.78 -3.16 9.46
C ALA A 146 -8.17 -1.93 8.78
N PHE A 147 -8.65 -1.56 7.58
CA PHE A 147 -8.17 -0.36 6.89
C PHE A 147 -8.68 0.94 7.52
N GLU A 148 -9.84 0.95 8.14
CA GLU A 148 -10.34 2.09 8.91
C GLU A 148 -9.44 2.36 10.12
N GLU A 149 -9.10 1.32 10.90
CA GLU A 149 -8.14 1.41 12.01
C GLU A 149 -6.76 1.86 11.54
N PHE A 150 -6.28 1.30 10.42
CA PHE A 150 -5.02 1.70 9.81
C PHE A 150 -5.04 3.19 9.42
N ALA A 151 -6.08 3.63 8.72
CA ALA A 151 -6.24 5.02 8.31
C ALA A 151 -6.31 5.99 9.51
N TYR A 152 -6.98 5.58 10.59
CA TYR A 152 -7.04 6.32 11.84
C TYR A 152 -5.65 6.44 12.49
N SER A 153 -4.90 5.34 12.60
CA SER A 153 -3.55 5.32 13.18
C SER A 153 -2.59 6.18 12.36
N LEU A 154 -2.68 6.17 11.02
CA LEU A 154 -1.93 7.07 10.15
C LEU A 154 -2.24 8.54 10.47
N ALA A 155 -3.51 8.91 10.55
CA ALA A 155 -3.94 10.27 10.83
C ALA A 155 -3.46 10.74 12.20
N LYS A 156 -3.58 9.89 13.23
CA LYS A 156 -3.09 10.13 14.60
C LYS A 156 -1.57 10.33 14.62
N GLY A 157 -0.82 9.60 13.78
CA GLY A 157 0.62 9.77 13.59
C GLY A 157 1.00 10.96 12.68
N GLY A 158 0.04 11.80 12.27
CA GLY A 158 0.27 12.98 11.43
C GLY A 158 0.41 12.68 9.94
N LEU A 159 0.05 11.46 9.51
CA LEU A 159 0.10 11.04 8.11
C LEU A 159 -1.27 11.20 7.45
N SER A 160 -1.63 12.41 7.06
CA SER A 160 -2.90 12.72 6.39
C SER A 160 -2.77 12.61 4.87
N ILE A 161 -3.66 11.85 4.24
CA ILE A 161 -3.72 11.63 2.80
C ILE A 161 -4.53 12.76 2.16
N GLY A 162 -4.01 13.33 1.07
CA GLY A 162 -4.74 14.36 0.34
C GLY A 162 -4.74 15.76 0.99
N SER A 163 -4.36 15.94 2.26
CA SER A 163 -4.24 17.26 2.88
C SER A 163 -2.98 18.00 2.44
N ARG A 164 -3.01 19.33 2.37
CA ARG A 164 -1.79 20.14 2.24
C ARG A 164 -1.02 20.05 3.56
N GLN A 165 -0.02 19.21 3.66
CA GLN A 165 0.93 19.25 4.77
C GLN A 165 2.03 20.25 4.47
N GLU A 166 2.06 21.34 5.21
CA GLU A 166 3.23 22.19 5.32
C GLU A 166 4.23 21.48 6.24
N GLY A 167 5.42 21.18 5.67
CA GLY A 167 6.66 20.85 6.39
C GLY A 167 6.58 19.93 7.61
N ASN A 168 6.45 18.61 7.43
CA ASN A 168 6.56 17.67 8.54
C ASN A 168 8.04 17.34 8.81
N PRO A 169 8.57 17.57 10.03
CA PRO A 169 9.97 17.27 10.40
C PRO A 169 10.36 15.78 10.28
N ILE A 170 9.38 14.88 10.19
CA ILE A 170 9.60 13.44 10.00
C ILE A 170 10.15 13.12 8.59
N GLN A 171 9.90 13.95 7.59
CA GLN A 171 10.42 13.78 6.23
C GLN A 171 11.94 13.63 6.17
N HIS A 172 12.66 14.32 7.04
CA HIS A 172 14.13 14.28 7.07
C HIS A 172 14.68 12.96 7.61
N LYS A 173 14.01 12.34 8.58
CA LYS A 173 14.44 11.07 9.19
C LYS A 173 14.28 9.90 8.21
N LEU A 174 13.23 9.90 7.41
CA LEU A 174 12.92 8.80 6.50
C LEU A 174 13.63 8.88 5.15
N ARG A 175 14.07 10.05 4.71
CA ARG A 175 15.01 10.13 3.58
C ARG A 175 16.28 9.30 3.83
N LYS A 176 16.76 9.27 5.08
CA LYS A 176 17.88 8.39 5.46
C LYS A 176 17.52 6.92 5.37
N PHE A 177 16.30 6.52 5.79
CA PHE A 177 15.86 5.12 5.78
C PHE A 177 15.65 4.58 4.36
N ALA A 178 15.00 5.35 3.48
CA ALA A 178 14.79 4.97 2.08
C ALA A 178 16.10 4.81 1.31
N ILE A 179 17.11 5.63 1.60
CA ILE A 179 18.44 5.57 0.97
C ILE A 179 19.24 4.36 1.50
N THR A 180 19.08 4.00 2.77
CA THR A 180 19.81 2.88 3.39
C THR A 180 19.18 1.53 3.05
N GLY A 181 17.86 1.44 3.00
CA GLY A 181 17.14 0.21 2.64
C GLY A 181 17.25 -0.20 1.18
N ALA A 182 17.55 0.73 0.28
CA ALA A 182 17.77 0.47 -1.14
C ALA A 182 19.14 -0.20 -1.46
N ARG A 183 20.05 -0.29 -0.48
CA ARG A 183 21.40 -0.87 -0.65
C ARG A 183 21.57 -2.28 -0.12
N LEU A 184 20.52 -2.93 0.37
CA LEU A 184 20.59 -4.35 0.73
C LEU A 184 20.30 -5.21 -0.49
N HIS A 185 21.38 -5.65 -1.13
CA HIS A 185 21.46 -6.58 -2.26
C HIS A 185 20.81 -7.93 -1.98
#